data_a4d0515c007b5f1fd48701b44dfcc65f
#
_entry.id   a4d0515c007b5f1fd48701b44dfcc65f
#
_cell.length_a   1.000
_cell.length_b   1.000
_cell.length_c   1.000
_cell.angle_alpha   90.00
_cell.angle_beta   90.00
_cell.angle_gamma   90.00
#
_symmetry.space_group_name_H-M   'P 1'
#
loop_
_entity.id
_entity.type
_entity.pdbx_description
1 polymer ?
#
loop_
_entity_poly.entity_id
_entity_poly.type
_entity_poly.pdbx_seq_one_letter_code
_entity_poly.pdbx_strand_id
1 'polypeptide(L)'
;MNRAPLGNARRLRILHVIFLLGETNSQYNEHCLPVKDARDLAICTYFEPKLRVPDEIEVFSGDGTLRGFFRAIGSAVRASRYDVIHAHAPPTAVLVMLGLIRQPRRRERFRSLVYTVHDSFYDYKLRDKLFMLPIFATFRRTVFCGHAAYESYPALWRAVLRGRGRVVPNAADLERVGRAVSDAGSPNGAFEIVSVGRLEQVKDPLALLAAFRQVDDGSTRLHLIGAGTMEPRLRHELLVSELDDRVELTGLIPRDEVFVRCAEADLFVSPSRGEGLPVAVMEAMASGCPVVLSDIPPHREIAAGVDFIPLVPVGDSRALAREIDRFKDMTSEARRAVGVKCRNLAQDRFGLERMHAGYEAVYRELS
;
A
#
# COMPACT_ATOMS: atom_id res chain seq x y z
N MET A 1 -13.92 -16.14 19.56
CA MET A 1 -14.15 -17.31 18.71
C MET A 1 -12.86 -18.09 18.58
N ASN A 2 -12.87 -19.37 18.98
CA ASN A 2 -11.70 -20.25 18.98
C ASN A 2 -11.13 -20.40 17.57
N ARG A 3 -9.89 -19.95 17.37
CA ARG A 3 -9.10 -20.31 16.19
C ARG A 3 -8.87 -21.82 16.21
N ALA A 4 -9.43 -22.54 15.23
CA ALA A 4 -9.09 -23.94 15.03
C ALA A 4 -7.58 -24.04 14.78
N PRO A 5 -6.84 -24.96 15.41
CA PRO A 5 -5.42 -25.16 15.15
C PRO A 5 -5.28 -25.64 13.69
N LEU A 6 -4.61 -24.84 12.88
CA LEU A 6 -4.09 -25.28 11.58
C LEU A 6 -3.25 -26.54 11.88
N GLY A 7 -3.74 -27.66 11.36
CA GLY A 7 -3.09 -28.96 11.56
C GLY A 7 -1.59 -28.89 11.23
N ASN A 8 -0.80 -29.82 11.75
CA ASN A 8 0.66 -30.03 11.76
C ASN A 8 1.41 -29.76 10.43
N ALA A 9 1.05 -28.74 9.67
CA ALA A 9 1.77 -28.30 8.48
C ALA A 9 3.05 -27.57 8.95
N ARG A 10 4.19 -28.02 8.49
CA ARG A 10 5.50 -27.39 8.72
C ARG A 10 5.38 -25.87 8.49
N ARG A 11 5.78 -25.06 9.47
CA ARG A 11 5.86 -23.60 9.33
C ARG A 11 6.85 -23.26 8.21
N LEU A 12 6.42 -22.40 7.28
CA LEU A 12 7.30 -21.90 6.24
C LEU A 12 8.27 -20.88 6.83
N ARG A 13 9.55 -21.01 6.46
CA ARG A 13 10.55 -20.00 6.79
C ARG A 13 10.73 -19.04 5.63
N ILE A 14 10.45 -17.76 5.86
CA ILE A 14 10.37 -16.74 4.81
C ILE A 14 11.37 -15.63 5.11
N LEU A 15 12.20 -15.29 4.10
CA LEU A 15 13.04 -14.10 4.10
C LEU A 15 12.40 -13.01 3.25
N HIS A 16 11.85 -11.98 3.87
CA HIS A 16 11.41 -10.78 3.16
C HIS A 16 12.59 -9.86 2.88
N VAL A 17 12.71 -9.36 1.64
CA VAL A 17 13.74 -8.39 1.27
C VAL A 17 13.07 -7.06 0.96
N ILE A 18 13.26 -6.11 1.87
CA ILE A 18 12.62 -4.79 1.88
C ILE A 18 13.70 -3.71 1.79
N PHE A 19 13.48 -2.66 0.99
CA PHE A 19 14.51 -1.64 0.76
C PHE A 19 14.81 -0.83 2.03
N LEU A 20 13.75 -0.34 2.68
CA LEU A 20 13.81 0.44 3.92
C LEU A 20 12.66 0.02 4.84
N LEU A 21 12.94 -0.25 6.10
CA LEU A 21 11.94 -0.46 7.14
C LEU A 21 11.64 0.86 7.85
N GLY A 22 10.38 1.27 7.79
CA GLY A 22 9.84 2.44 8.48
C GLY A 22 8.40 2.20 8.89
N GLU A 23 7.85 3.02 9.75
CA GLU A 23 6.50 2.88 10.31
C GLU A 23 5.40 2.84 9.24
N THR A 24 5.58 3.56 8.14
CA THR A 24 4.63 3.63 7.02
C THR A 24 4.85 2.57 5.95
N ASN A 25 5.79 1.61 6.16
CA ASN A 25 6.10 0.60 5.16
C ASN A 25 5.00 -0.47 5.13
N SER A 26 4.20 -0.49 4.05
CA SER A 26 3.09 -1.43 3.88
C SER A 26 3.56 -2.89 3.83
N GLN A 27 4.70 -3.18 3.19
CA GLN A 27 5.25 -4.54 3.11
C GLN A 27 5.53 -5.11 4.51
N TYR A 28 6.06 -4.30 5.41
CA TYR A 28 6.30 -4.70 6.80
C TYR A 28 4.99 -4.85 7.58
N ASN A 29 4.12 -3.84 7.50
CA ASN A 29 2.87 -3.79 8.27
C ASN A 29 1.86 -4.86 7.84
N GLU A 30 1.87 -5.27 6.57
CA GLU A 30 0.86 -6.18 6.03
C GLU A 30 1.39 -7.61 5.83
N HIS A 31 2.68 -7.77 5.44
CA HIS A 31 3.25 -9.08 5.15
C HIS A 31 4.05 -9.70 6.30
N CYS A 32 4.54 -8.90 7.26
CA CYS A 32 5.41 -9.39 8.32
C CYS A 32 4.75 -9.34 9.69
N LEU A 33 4.35 -8.17 10.15
CA LEU A 33 3.81 -7.97 11.50
C LEU A 33 2.60 -8.86 11.84
N PRO A 34 1.56 -8.95 10.99
CA PRO A 34 0.34 -9.70 11.34
C PRO A 34 0.55 -11.21 11.42
N VAL A 35 1.63 -11.72 10.84
CA VAL A 35 1.91 -13.17 10.77
C VAL A 35 3.17 -13.60 11.52
N LYS A 36 3.78 -12.70 12.31
CA LYS A 36 5.02 -12.95 13.06
C LYS A 36 4.95 -14.16 14.00
N ASP A 37 3.79 -14.41 14.60
CA ASP A 37 3.58 -15.52 15.51
C ASP A 37 3.20 -16.84 14.78
N ALA A 38 2.74 -16.74 13.53
CA ALA A 38 2.29 -17.88 12.72
C ALA A 38 3.37 -18.41 11.77
N ARG A 39 4.38 -17.60 11.44
CA ARG A 39 5.44 -17.93 10.47
C ARG A 39 6.81 -17.68 11.05
N ASP A 40 7.80 -18.37 10.51
CA ASP A 40 9.22 -18.19 10.82
C ASP A 40 9.77 -17.11 9.86
N LEU A 41 9.87 -15.86 10.35
CA LEU A 41 10.15 -14.69 9.53
C LEU A 41 11.57 -14.17 9.75
N ALA A 42 12.22 -13.80 8.64
CA ALA A 42 13.40 -12.94 8.66
C ALA A 42 13.22 -11.79 7.66
N ILE A 43 13.86 -10.66 7.93
CA ILE A 43 13.86 -9.51 7.04
C ILE A 43 15.31 -9.14 6.69
N CYS A 44 15.56 -8.93 5.39
CA CYS A 44 16.82 -8.33 4.92
C CYS A 44 16.54 -6.94 4.34
N THR A 45 17.28 -5.93 4.78
CA THR A 45 17.11 -4.55 4.34
C THR A 45 18.34 -3.98 3.65
N TYR A 46 18.16 -2.99 2.77
CA TYR A 46 19.27 -2.24 2.18
C TYR A 46 19.82 -1.19 3.16
N PHE A 47 18.93 -0.47 3.85
CA PHE A 47 19.26 0.49 4.91
C PHE A 47 19.02 -0.11 6.29
N GLU A 48 19.59 0.51 7.31
CA GLU A 48 19.23 0.20 8.69
C GLU A 48 17.75 0.50 8.95
N PRO A 49 17.03 -0.35 9.72
CA PRO A 49 15.66 -0.11 10.10
C PRO A 49 15.50 1.22 10.86
N LYS A 50 14.45 1.98 10.55
CA LYS A 50 14.09 3.23 11.24
C LYS A 50 13.05 3.02 12.36
N LEU A 51 12.79 1.78 12.73
CA LEU A 51 11.86 1.40 13.79
C LEU A 51 12.41 0.19 14.55
N ARG A 52 11.89 -0.05 15.75
CA ARG A 52 12.17 -1.27 16.50
C ARG A 52 11.33 -2.42 15.92
N VAL A 53 12.03 -3.47 15.48
CA VAL A 53 11.38 -4.70 15.00
C VAL A 53 11.17 -5.64 16.19
N PRO A 54 10.02 -6.34 16.31
CA PRO A 54 9.79 -7.36 17.33
C PRO A 54 10.85 -8.47 17.31
N ASP A 55 11.20 -8.99 18.49
CA ASP A 55 12.27 -9.97 18.65
C ASP A 55 11.99 -11.32 17.94
N GLU A 56 10.73 -11.58 17.59
CA GLU A 56 10.29 -12.76 16.82
C GLU A 56 10.70 -12.71 15.35
N ILE A 57 11.15 -11.55 14.85
CA ILE A 57 11.56 -11.35 13.46
C ILE A 57 13.06 -11.09 13.42
N GLU A 58 13.80 -12.04 12.85
CA GLU A 58 15.26 -11.88 12.65
C GLU A 58 15.55 -10.83 11.57
N VAL A 59 16.44 -9.86 11.85
CA VAL A 59 16.76 -8.78 10.92
C VAL A 59 18.23 -8.80 10.51
N PHE A 60 18.45 -8.79 9.19
CA PHE A 60 19.75 -8.63 8.55
C PHE A 60 19.78 -7.28 7.82
N SER A 61 20.41 -6.29 8.39
CA SER A 61 20.43 -4.94 7.81
C SER A 61 21.70 -4.66 7.02
N GLY A 62 21.54 -3.99 5.88
CA GLY A 62 22.60 -3.28 5.20
C GLY A 62 22.83 -1.90 5.82
N ASP A 63 23.91 -1.24 5.39
CA ASP A 63 24.36 0.08 5.85
C ASP A 63 24.06 1.18 4.81
N GLY A 64 23.16 0.92 3.87
CA GLY A 64 22.88 1.81 2.74
C GLY A 64 23.88 1.71 1.59
N THR A 65 24.82 0.75 1.66
CA THR A 65 25.78 0.47 0.59
C THR A 65 25.53 -0.88 -0.08
N LEU A 66 25.96 -1.03 -1.33
CA LEU A 66 25.90 -2.32 -2.02
C LEU A 66 26.68 -3.42 -1.28
N ARG A 67 27.84 -3.06 -0.70
CA ARG A 67 28.67 -4.03 0.06
C ARG A 67 27.94 -4.47 1.33
N GLY A 68 27.33 -3.54 2.06
CA GLY A 68 26.53 -3.81 3.25
C GLY A 68 25.37 -4.71 2.93
N PHE A 69 24.61 -4.41 1.88
CA PHE A 69 23.51 -5.26 1.45
C PHE A 69 23.94 -6.68 1.07
N PHE A 70 25.03 -6.82 0.28
CA PHE A 70 25.53 -8.17 -0.09
C PHE A 70 26.08 -8.97 1.12
N ARG A 71 26.56 -8.26 2.14
CA ARG A 71 26.93 -8.88 3.43
C ARG A 71 25.67 -9.34 4.16
N ALA A 72 24.65 -8.51 4.27
CA ALA A 72 23.39 -8.80 4.95
C ALA A 72 22.66 -10.00 4.31
N ILE A 73 22.43 -9.98 2.99
CA ILE A 73 21.77 -11.10 2.29
C ILE A 73 22.62 -12.39 2.38
N GLY A 74 23.95 -12.27 2.29
CA GLY A 74 24.87 -13.40 2.46
C GLY A 74 24.82 -13.98 3.86
N SER A 75 24.73 -13.16 4.90
CA SER A 75 24.57 -13.60 6.29
C SER A 75 23.21 -14.27 6.51
N ALA A 76 22.12 -13.67 6.03
CA ALA A 76 20.78 -14.25 6.11
C ALA A 76 20.74 -15.68 5.53
N VAL A 77 21.21 -15.85 4.29
CA VAL A 77 21.14 -17.15 3.62
C VAL A 77 22.18 -18.18 4.12
N ARG A 78 23.17 -17.78 4.91
CA ARG A 78 24.07 -18.71 5.63
C ARG A 78 23.49 -19.10 6.98
N ALA A 79 22.84 -18.17 7.67
CA ALA A 79 22.23 -18.41 8.97
C ALA A 79 21.11 -19.47 8.88
N SER A 80 20.35 -19.45 7.78
CA SER A 80 19.20 -20.33 7.64
C SER A 80 18.90 -20.72 6.20
N ARG A 81 18.14 -21.82 6.07
CA ARG A 81 17.51 -22.25 4.83
C ARG A 81 16.08 -21.68 4.80
N TYR A 82 15.78 -20.85 3.82
CA TYR A 82 14.46 -20.29 3.62
C TYR A 82 13.70 -21.07 2.56
N ASP A 83 12.43 -21.37 2.84
CA ASP A 83 11.50 -21.95 1.86
C ASP A 83 11.14 -20.91 0.80
N VAL A 84 11.10 -19.62 1.20
CA VAL A 84 10.80 -18.48 0.33
C VAL A 84 11.76 -17.33 0.59
N ILE A 85 12.25 -16.72 -0.49
CA ILE A 85 12.95 -15.41 -0.48
C ILE A 85 12.08 -14.44 -1.27
N HIS A 86 11.44 -13.52 -0.58
CA HIS A 86 10.42 -12.63 -1.13
C HIS A 86 10.92 -11.19 -1.25
N ALA A 87 11.10 -10.70 -2.48
CA ALA A 87 11.53 -9.33 -2.76
C ALA A 87 10.35 -8.42 -3.13
N HIS A 88 10.38 -7.16 -2.67
CA HIS A 88 9.26 -6.23 -2.76
C HIS A 88 9.52 -4.97 -3.60
N ALA A 89 10.64 -4.81 -4.24
CA ALA A 89 10.90 -3.67 -5.13
C ALA A 89 11.86 -4.08 -6.25
N PRO A 90 11.75 -3.50 -7.47
CA PRO A 90 12.63 -3.89 -8.57
C PRO A 90 14.11 -3.78 -8.24
N PRO A 91 14.63 -2.70 -7.63
CA PRO A 91 16.04 -2.62 -7.26
C PRO A 91 16.47 -3.70 -6.27
N THR A 92 15.68 -3.98 -5.23
CA THR A 92 16.00 -5.02 -4.24
C THR A 92 15.96 -6.41 -4.87
N ALA A 93 15.02 -6.69 -5.76
CA ALA A 93 14.93 -7.96 -6.45
C ALA A 93 16.18 -8.24 -7.31
N VAL A 94 16.67 -7.24 -8.06
CA VAL A 94 17.93 -7.35 -8.81
C VAL A 94 19.11 -7.59 -7.88
N LEU A 95 19.20 -6.85 -6.77
CA LEU A 95 20.27 -7.01 -5.79
C LEU A 95 20.25 -8.40 -5.13
N VAL A 96 19.05 -8.94 -4.84
CA VAL A 96 18.89 -10.32 -4.36
C VAL A 96 19.47 -11.32 -5.39
N MET A 97 19.10 -11.19 -6.66
CA MET A 97 19.63 -12.05 -7.72
C MET A 97 21.16 -12.01 -7.76
N LEU A 98 21.75 -10.82 -7.78
CA LEU A 98 23.21 -10.64 -7.81
C LEU A 98 23.89 -11.19 -6.55
N GLY A 99 23.29 -10.94 -5.38
CA GLY A 99 23.78 -11.45 -4.09
C GLY A 99 23.77 -12.97 -3.99
N LEU A 100 22.77 -13.63 -4.57
CA LEU A 100 22.65 -15.09 -4.54
C LEU A 100 23.51 -15.83 -5.56
N ILE A 101 23.94 -15.18 -6.64
CA ILE A 101 24.78 -15.84 -7.69
C ILE A 101 26.05 -16.44 -7.10
N ARG A 102 26.67 -15.76 -6.15
CA ARG A 102 27.93 -16.18 -5.51
C ARG A 102 27.77 -17.07 -4.26
N GLN A 103 26.53 -17.34 -3.86
CA GLN A 103 26.25 -18.14 -2.66
C GLN A 103 26.19 -19.65 -2.99
N PRO A 104 26.55 -20.53 -2.02
CA PRO A 104 26.35 -21.98 -2.17
C PRO A 104 24.87 -22.31 -2.38
N ARG A 105 24.59 -23.43 -3.04
CA ARG A 105 23.22 -23.87 -3.34
C ARG A 105 22.38 -22.84 -4.15
N ARG A 106 23.02 -22.02 -4.99
CA ARG A 106 22.34 -20.97 -5.76
C ARG A 106 21.11 -21.48 -6.53
N ARG A 107 21.18 -22.67 -7.16
CA ARG A 107 20.06 -23.23 -7.94
C ARG A 107 18.81 -23.45 -7.09
N GLU A 108 18.97 -23.94 -5.86
CA GLU A 108 17.90 -24.16 -4.91
C GLU A 108 17.27 -22.81 -4.48
N ARG A 109 18.10 -21.84 -4.12
CA ARG A 109 17.66 -20.50 -3.71
C ARG A 109 16.93 -19.75 -4.80
N PHE A 110 17.33 -19.90 -6.06
CA PHE A 110 16.60 -19.30 -7.19
C PHE A 110 15.22 -19.94 -7.40
N ARG A 111 14.99 -21.17 -6.94
CA ARG A 111 13.67 -21.81 -6.97
C ARG A 111 12.71 -21.29 -5.89
N SER A 112 13.24 -20.67 -4.84
CA SER A 112 12.45 -20.09 -3.74
C SER A 112 12.17 -18.59 -3.90
N LEU A 113 12.52 -17.98 -5.06
CA LEU A 113 12.35 -16.55 -5.29
C LEU A 113 10.92 -16.19 -5.63
N VAL A 114 10.35 -15.27 -4.85
CA VAL A 114 9.07 -14.60 -5.10
C VAL A 114 9.30 -13.09 -5.21
N TYR A 115 8.64 -12.45 -6.14
CA TYR A 115 8.67 -11.01 -6.32
C TYR A 115 7.24 -10.45 -6.31
N THR A 116 6.99 -9.38 -5.57
CA THR A 116 5.72 -8.66 -5.62
C THR A 116 5.86 -7.33 -6.33
N VAL A 117 4.97 -7.13 -7.31
CA VAL A 117 4.74 -5.89 -8.04
C VAL A 117 3.71 -5.07 -7.27
N HIS A 118 4.11 -3.88 -6.80
CA HIS A 118 3.27 -3.03 -5.95
C HIS A 118 2.58 -1.87 -6.68
N ASP A 119 2.98 -1.57 -7.92
CA ASP A 119 2.45 -0.45 -8.69
C ASP A 119 2.04 -0.89 -10.10
N SER A 120 1.26 -0.06 -10.79
CA SER A 120 0.95 -0.26 -12.21
C SER A 120 2.19 -0.04 -13.09
N PHE A 121 2.24 -0.67 -14.26
CA PHE A 121 3.38 -0.57 -15.19
C PHE A 121 3.74 0.87 -15.53
N TYR A 122 2.75 1.74 -15.69
CA TYR A 122 2.95 3.12 -16.10
C TYR A 122 3.62 3.97 -15.01
N ASP A 123 3.48 3.60 -13.74
CA ASP A 123 4.00 4.36 -12.59
C ASP A 123 5.49 4.10 -12.34
N TYR A 124 6.05 3.02 -12.92
CA TYR A 124 7.46 2.72 -12.80
C TYR A 124 8.32 3.56 -13.75
N LYS A 125 9.47 4.04 -13.26
CA LYS A 125 10.51 4.67 -14.06
C LYS A 125 11.08 3.66 -15.08
N LEU A 126 11.60 4.15 -16.19
CA LEU A 126 12.17 3.29 -17.25
C LEU A 126 13.22 2.30 -16.73
N ARG A 127 14.10 2.76 -15.82
CA ARG A 127 15.09 1.89 -15.16
C ARG A 127 14.44 0.69 -14.48
N ASP A 128 13.38 0.93 -13.72
CA ASP A 128 12.71 -0.10 -12.93
C ASP A 128 11.93 -1.08 -13.84
N LYS A 129 11.37 -0.56 -14.94
CA LYS A 129 10.82 -1.39 -16.02
C LYS A 129 11.87 -2.33 -16.59
N LEU A 130 13.06 -1.83 -16.92
CA LEU A 130 14.16 -2.65 -17.43
C LEU A 130 14.60 -3.73 -16.41
N PHE A 131 14.62 -3.41 -15.12
CA PHE A 131 14.93 -4.38 -14.06
C PHE A 131 13.90 -5.51 -13.98
N MET A 132 12.65 -5.25 -14.31
CA MET A 132 11.61 -6.28 -14.25
C MET A 132 11.78 -7.40 -15.29
N LEU A 133 12.41 -7.17 -16.42
CA LEU A 133 12.63 -8.22 -17.43
C LEU A 133 13.42 -9.41 -16.88
N PRO A 134 14.64 -9.23 -16.33
CA PRO A 134 15.37 -10.33 -15.71
C PRO A 134 14.65 -10.89 -14.45
N ILE A 135 13.93 -10.06 -13.69
CA ILE A 135 13.13 -10.52 -12.55
C ILE A 135 12.03 -11.49 -13.03
N PHE A 136 11.21 -11.07 -14.00
CA PHE A 136 10.14 -11.89 -14.56
C PHE A 136 10.64 -13.16 -15.23
N ALA A 137 11.85 -13.13 -15.81
CA ALA A 137 12.48 -14.31 -16.39
C ALA A 137 13.04 -15.29 -15.35
N THR A 138 13.42 -14.81 -14.16
CA THR A 138 14.21 -15.58 -13.19
C THR A 138 13.43 -16.01 -11.96
N PHE A 139 12.56 -15.13 -11.42
CA PHE A 139 11.80 -15.43 -10.23
C PHE A 139 10.78 -16.55 -10.47
N ARG A 140 10.66 -17.45 -9.52
CA ARG A 140 9.77 -18.62 -9.63
C ARG A 140 8.31 -18.21 -9.65
N ARG A 141 7.95 -17.16 -8.90
CA ARG A 141 6.63 -16.54 -8.93
C ARG A 141 6.77 -15.03 -8.90
N THR A 142 5.91 -14.36 -9.66
CA THR A 142 5.70 -12.91 -9.60
C THR A 142 4.25 -12.66 -9.20
N VAL A 143 4.05 -11.97 -8.10
CA VAL A 143 2.74 -11.63 -7.57
C VAL A 143 2.42 -10.17 -7.92
N PHE A 144 1.21 -9.91 -8.36
CA PHE A 144 0.69 -8.57 -8.61
C PHE A 144 -0.31 -8.22 -7.53
N CYS A 145 -0.23 -7.01 -7.01
CA CYS A 145 -1.04 -6.53 -5.89
C CYS A 145 -2.52 -6.27 -6.22
N GLY A 146 -2.95 -6.49 -7.46
CA GLY A 146 -4.31 -6.35 -7.95
C GLY A 146 -4.40 -6.77 -9.43
N HIS A 147 -5.62 -7.00 -9.91
CA HIS A 147 -5.88 -7.32 -11.31
C HIS A 147 -5.50 -6.17 -12.23
N ALA A 148 -5.85 -4.93 -11.85
CA ALA A 148 -5.48 -3.73 -12.59
C ALA A 148 -3.96 -3.59 -12.73
N ALA A 149 -3.20 -3.90 -11.69
CA ALA A 149 -1.75 -3.90 -11.74
C ALA A 149 -1.22 -4.94 -12.74
N TYR A 150 -1.74 -6.16 -12.74
CA TYR A 150 -1.38 -7.21 -13.71
C TYR A 150 -1.72 -6.81 -15.15
N GLU A 151 -2.92 -6.29 -15.37
CA GLU A 151 -3.43 -5.93 -16.70
C GLU A 151 -2.70 -4.71 -17.29
N SER A 152 -2.15 -3.85 -16.45
CA SER A 152 -1.36 -2.68 -16.89
C SER A 152 -0.11 -3.06 -17.67
N TYR A 153 0.41 -4.30 -17.50
CA TYR A 153 1.61 -4.76 -18.17
C TYR A 153 1.33 -5.17 -19.62
N PRO A 154 2.10 -4.66 -20.61
CA PRO A 154 1.95 -5.06 -22.01
C PRO A 154 2.07 -6.58 -22.20
N ALA A 155 1.40 -7.12 -23.22
CA ALA A 155 1.34 -8.56 -23.47
C ALA A 155 2.75 -9.21 -23.57
N LEU A 156 3.72 -8.51 -24.17
CA LEU A 156 5.10 -8.98 -24.27
C LEU A 156 5.74 -9.19 -22.87
N TRP A 157 5.50 -8.26 -21.93
CA TRP A 157 6.00 -8.38 -20.56
C TRP A 157 5.34 -9.55 -19.82
N ARG A 158 4.02 -9.70 -20.00
CA ARG A 158 3.28 -10.83 -19.43
C ARG A 158 3.74 -12.18 -20.03
N ALA A 159 4.12 -12.20 -21.29
CA ALA A 159 4.67 -13.40 -21.95
C ALA A 159 6.01 -13.86 -21.32
N VAL A 160 6.85 -12.92 -20.82
CA VAL A 160 8.10 -13.25 -20.10
C VAL A 160 7.83 -14.02 -18.82
N LEU A 161 6.69 -13.79 -18.17
CA LEU A 161 6.27 -14.54 -16.97
C LEU A 161 6.05 -16.04 -17.21
N ARG A 162 5.72 -16.44 -18.43
CA ARG A 162 5.51 -17.86 -18.79
C ARG A 162 4.57 -18.60 -17.80
N GLY A 163 3.46 -17.99 -17.42
CA GLY A 163 2.49 -18.54 -16.47
C GLY A 163 2.91 -18.48 -14.99
N ARG A 164 4.01 -17.79 -14.66
CA ARG A 164 4.48 -17.61 -13.26
C ARG A 164 3.85 -16.42 -12.54
N GLY A 165 3.06 -15.62 -13.25
CA GLY A 165 2.29 -14.53 -12.67
C GLY A 165 1.15 -15.03 -11.78
N ARG A 166 0.93 -14.38 -10.65
CA ARG A 166 -0.21 -14.57 -9.75
C ARG A 166 -0.76 -13.21 -9.38
N VAL A 167 -2.04 -13.13 -9.08
CA VAL A 167 -2.66 -11.93 -8.52
C VAL A 167 -3.06 -12.25 -7.09
N VAL A 168 -2.56 -11.46 -6.16
CA VAL A 168 -2.97 -11.47 -4.75
C VAL A 168 -3.26 -10.02 -4.39
N PRO A 169 -4.53 -9.63 -4.32
CA PRO A 169 -4.90 -8.25 -4.01
C PRO A 169 -4.30 -7.79 -2.69
N ASN A 170 -3.85 -6.53 -2.66
CA ASN A 170 -3.48 -5.86 -1.41
C ASN A 170 -4.68 -5.86 -0.46
N ALA A 171 -4.38 -5.72 0.82
CA ALA A 171 -5.37 -5.71 1.88
C ALA A 171 -5.02 -4.65 2.94
N ALA A 172 -5.99 -4.32 3.79
CA ALA A 172 -5.81 -3.53 4.99
C ALA A 172 -5.91 -4.39 6.24
N ASP A 173 -5.22 -3.99 7.30
CA ASP A 173 -5.34 -4.60 8.65
C ASP A 173 -6.63 -4.11 9.32
N LEU A 174 -7.75 -4.75 8.98
CA LEU A 174 -9.09 -4.36 9.44
C LEU A 174 -9.23 -4.46 10.97
N GLU A 175 -8.54 -5.40 11.61
CA GLU A 175 -8.54 -5.54 13.07
C GLU A 175 -7.80 -4.36 13.72
N ARG A 176 -6.65 -3.97 13.18
CA ARG A 176 -5.90 -2.80 13.66
C ARG A 176 -6.69 -1.52 13.46
N VAL A 177 -7.26 -1.32 12.27
CA VAL A 177 -8.15 -0.18 11.99
C VAL A 177 -9.30 -0.16 12.98
N GLY A 178 -10.02 -1.28 13.16
CA GLY A 178 -11.15 -1.36 14.10
C GLY A 178 -10.78 -1.01 15.53
N ARG A 179 -9.61 -1.46 16.02
CA ARG A 179 -9.11 -1.09 17.36
C ARG A 179 -8.78 0.39 17.46
N ALA A 180 -8.09 0.95 16.46
CA ALA A 180 -7.67 2.35 16.47
C ALA A 180 -8.85 3.33 16.44
N VAL A 181 -9.94 2.97 15.74
CA VAL A 181 -11.11 3.85 15.60
C VAL A 181 -12.22 3.59 16.63
N SER A 182 -12.01 2.68 17.60
CA SER A 182 -13.05 2.34 18.60
C SER A 182 -13.54 3.54 19.39
N ASP A 183 -12.64 4.48 19.68
CA ASP A 183 -12.90 5.68 20.48
C ASP A 183 -12.90 6.96 19.63
N ALA A 184 -12.86 6.83 18.30
CA ALA A 184 -12.88 7.99 17.41
C ALA A 184 -14.17 8.78 17.55
N GLY A 185 -14.02 10.11 17.61
CA GLY A 185 -15.14 11.03 17.66
C GLY A 185 -15.98 11.04 16.37
N SER A 186 -17.12 11.70 16.42
CA SER A 186 -17.86 12.04 15.20
C SER A 186 -17.38 13.40 14.68
N PRO A 187 -17.41 13.64 13.36
CA PRO A 187 -17.12 14.96 12.81
C PRO A 187 -17.98 16.03 13.48
N ASN A 188 -17.34 17.08 13.99
CA ASN A 188 -18.01 18.16 14.70
C ASN A 188 -17.72 19.51 14.06
N GLY A 189 -18.73 20.14 13.47
CA GLY A 189 -18.69 21.52 13.02
C GLY A 189 -18.32 21.70 11.54
N ALA A 190 -17.04 21.77 11.19
CA ALA A 190 -16.59 21.92 9.80
C ALA A 190 -16.80 20.63 8.98
N PHE A 191 -16.91 20.74 7.67
CA PHE A 191 -16.86 19.58 6.77
C PHE A 191 -15.40 19.18 6.55
N GLU A 192 -15.03 18.01 7.06
CA GLU A 192 -13.65 17.55 7.12
C GLU A 192 -13.33 16.62 5.94
N ILE A 193 -12.36 17.00 5.12
CA ILE A 193 -11.85 16.20 4.00
C ILE A 193 -10.46 15.70 4.36
N VAL A 194 -10.20 14.41 4.13
CA VAL A 194 -8.89 13.80 4.33
C VAL A 194 -8.37 13.16 3.05
N SER A 195 -7.07 13.29 2.80
CA SER A 195 -6.35 12.55 1.74
C SER A 195 -5.04 12.02 2.31
N VAL A 196 -4.78 10.73 2.10
CA VAL A 196 -3.62 10.04 2.68
C VAL A 196 -2.74 9.49 1.58
N GLY A 197 -1.45 9.84 1.61
CA GLY A 197 -0.48 9.30 0.67
C GLY A 197 0.77 10.13 0.55
N ARG A 198 1.73 9.63 -0.24
CA ARG A 198 2.93 10.41 -0.54
C ARG A 198 2.54 11.69 -1.30
N LEU A 199 3.06 12.84 -0.91
CA LEU A 199 2.85 14.09 -1.63
C LEU A 199 3.72 14.15 -2.90
N GLU A 200 3.37 13.28 -3.86
CA GLU A 200 4.05 13.11 -5.15
C GLU A 200 3.09 13.40 -6.31
N GLN A 201 3.65 13.73 -7.48
CA GLN A 201 2.85 14.08 -8.66
C GLN A 201 1.84 12.99 -9.05
N VAL A 202 2.18 11.71 -8.86
CA VAL A 202 1.29 10.58 -9.16
C VAL A 202 0.05 10.56 -8.25
N LYS A 203 0.11 11.12 -7.05
CA LYS A 203 -1.02 11.25 -6.12
C LYS A 203 -1.87 12.50 -6.37
N ASP A 204 -1.40 13.40 -7.21
CA ASP A 204 -2.07 14.62 -7.70
C ASP A 204 -2.72 15.51 -6.60
N PRO A 205 -2.00 15.84 -5.52
CA PRO A 205 -2.56 16.65 -4.44
C PRO A 205 -2.95 18.05 -4.89
N LEU A 206 -2.38 18.54 -6.01
CA LEU A 206 -2.76 19.85 -6.59
C LEU A 206 -4.16 19.83 -7.22
N ALA A 207 -4.57 18.71 -7.83
CA ALA A 207 -5.94 18.59 -8.34
C ALA A 207 -6.96 18.63 -7.18
N LEU A 208 -6.63 18.02 -6.03
CA LEU A 208 -7.46 18.11 -4.83
C LEU A 208 -7.50 19.54 -4.28
N LEU A 209 -6.36 20.21 -4.17
CA LEU A 209 -6.31 21.61 -3.73
C LEU A 209 -7.11 22.52 -4.66
N ALA A 210 -7.01 22.30 -5.97
CA ALA A 210 -7.79 23.04 -6.95
C ALA A 210 -9.30 22.77 -6.86
N ALA A 211 -9.70 21.55 -6.49
CA ALA A 211 -11.11 21.23 -6.22
C ALA A 211 -11.58 21.87 -4.91
N PHE A 212 -10.76 21.77 -3.85
CA PHE A 212 -11.04 22.36 -2.54
C PHE A 212 -11.33 23.86 -2.64
N ARG A 213 -10.52 24.60 -3.42
CA ARG A 213 -10.75 26.05 -3.66
C ARG A 213 -12.10 26.38 -4.28
N GLN A 214 -12.75 25.44 -4.95
CA GLN A 214 -14.06 25.66 -5.61
C GLN A 214 -15.23 25.40 -4.66
N VAL A 215 -15.04 24.56 -3.64
CA VAL A 215 -16.09 24.16 -2.67
C VAL A 215 -15.95 24.87 -1.33
N ASP A 216 -14.87 25.62 -1.15
CA ASP A 216 -14.55 26.26 0.12
C ASP A 216 -15.43 27.49 0.35
N ASP A 217 -16.19 27.44 1.43
CA ASP A 217 -17.07 28.50 1.92
C ASP A 217 -16.68 29.02 3.31
N GLY A 218 -15.43 28.72 3.74
CA GLY A 218 -14.90 29.02 5.07
C GLY A 218 -15.25 28.00 6.15
N SER A 219 -16.16 27.05 5.89
CA SER A 219 -16.56 26.00 6.85
C SER A 219 -15.98 24.61 6.53
N THR A 220 -15.22 24.50 5.43
CA THR A 220 -14.62 23.25 4.98
C THR A 220 -13.14 23.21 5.34
N ARG A 221 -12.63 22.04 5.73
CA ARG A 221 -11.21 21.81 6.04
C ARG A 221 -10.66 20.66 5.22
N LEU A 222 -9.37 20.72 4.90
CA LEU A 222 -8.68 19.69 4.15
C LEU A 222 -7.40 19.27 4.88
N HIS A 223 -7.24 17.96 5.14
CA HIS A 223 -6.05 17.38 5.71
C HIS A 223 -5.31 16.53 4.67
N LEU A 224 -4.09 16.97 4.31
CA LEU A 224 -3.19 16.22 3.43
C LEU A 224 -2.16 15.49 4.31
N ILE A 225 -2.39 14.19 4.52
CA ILE A 225 -1.57 13.36 5.41
C ILE A 225 -0.51 12.62 4.59
N GLY A 226 0.74 12.95 4.86
CA GLY A 226 1.91 12.36 4.22
C GLY A 226 2.98 13.38 3.89
N ALA A 227 4.08 12.90 3.33
CA ALA A 227 5.22 13.71 2.91
C ALA A 227 5.63 13.36 1.48
N GLY A 228 6.32 14.28 0.80
CA GLY A 228 6.80 14.03 -0.56
C GLY A 228 7.39 15.25 -1.23
N THR A 229 7.84 15.07 -2.47
CA THR A 229 8.56 16.11 -3.23
C THR A 229 7.68 17.30 -3.59
N MET A 230 6.35 17.16 -3.54
CA MET A 230 5.41 18.25 -3.84
C MET A 230 5.11 19.17 -2.65
N GLU A 231 5.56 18.84 -1.45
CA GLU A 231 5.25 19.62 -0.25
C GLU A 231 5.66 21.11 -0.37
N PRO A 232 6.87 21.47 -0.86
CA PRO A 232 7.24 22.89 -1.01
C PRO A 232 6.30 23.65 -1.98
N ARG A 233 5.86 22.98 -3.05
CA ARG A 233 4.92 23.56 -4.00
C ARG A 233 3.53 23.73 -3.41
N LEU A 234 3.06 22.74 -2.66
CA LEU A 234 1.76 22.83 -1.96
C LEU A 234 1.76 23.99 -0.96
N ARG A 235 2.81 24.12 -0.14
CA ARG A 235 2.94 25.26 0.80
C ARG A 235 2.89 26.61 0.08
N HIS A 236 3.57 26.71 -1.06
CA HIS A 236 3.50 27.94 -1.87
C HIS A 236 2.10 28.23 -2.38
N GLU A 237 1.40 27.23 -2.93
CA GLU A 237 0.03 27.36 -3.43
C GLU A 237 -0.96 27.74 -2.31
N LEU A 238 -0.78 27.21 -1.10
CA LEU A 238 -1.60 27.56 0.07
C LEU A 238 -1.45 29.03 0.44
N LEU A 239 -0.23 29.53 0.54
CA LEU A 239 0.06 30.92 0.85
C LEU A 239 -0.53 31.89 -0.20
N VAL A 240 -0.32 31.59 -1.50
CA VAL A 240 -0.85 32.41 -2.60
C VAL A 240 -2.38 32.43 -2.64
N SER A 241 -3.00 31.36 -2.14
CA SER A 241 -4.46 31.20 -2.16
C SER A 241 -5.15 31.57 -0.86
N GLU A 242 -4.41 31.98 0.18
CA GLU A 242 -4.94 32.30 1.51
C GLU A 242 -5.74 31.14 2.13
N LEU A 243 -5.22 29.90 1.96
CA LEU A 243 -5.86 28.66 2.43
C LEU A 243 -5.10 27.97 3.57
N ASP A 244 -4.04 28.58 4.09
CA ASP A 244 -3.15 28.01 5.10
C ASP A 244 -3.82 27.82 6.47
N ASP A 245 -4.93 28.47 6.73
CA ASP A 245 -5.78 28.28 7.91
C ASP A 245 -6.81 27.14 7.78
N ARG A 246 -7.06 26.65 6.56
CA ARG A 246 -8.08 25.63 6.24
C ARG A 246 -7.55 24.36 5.60
N VAL A 247 -6.29 24.37 5.18
CA VAL A 247 -5.61 23.19 4.60
C VAL A 247 -4.38 22.85 5.43
N GLU A 248 -4.41 21.72 6.08
CA GLU A 248 -3.30 21.20 6.88
C GLU A 248 -2.42 20.27 6.06
N LEU A 249 -1.12 20.55 5.98
CA LEU A 249 -0.09 19.60 5.55
C LEU A 249 0.47 18.91 6.79
N THR A 250 -0.12 17.79 7.18
CA THR A 250 0.15 17.11 8.45
C THR A 250 1.56 16.49 8.52
N GLY A 251 2.17 16.20 7.34
CA GLY A 251 3.39 15.40 7.30
C GLY A 251 3.13 13.94 7.60
N LEU A 252 4.15 13.22 8.05
CA LEU A 252 4.04 11.83 8.47
C LEU A 252 3.57 11.77 9.93
N ILE A 253 2.46 11.07 10.17
CA ILE A 253 1.93 10.78 11.51
C ILE A 253 1.88 9.27 11.75
N PRO A 254 1.76 8.80 13.01
CA PRO A 254 1.58 7.40 13.33
C PRO A 254 0.39 6.78 12.58
N ARG A 255 0.56 5.53 12.13
CA ARG A 255 -0.45 4.88 11.28
C ARG A 255 -1.82 4.77 11.95
N ASP A 256 -1.87 4.50 13.24
CA ASP A 256 -3.13 4.41 13.98
C ASP A 256 -3.85 5.76 14.07
N GLU A 257 -3.09 6.87 14.14
CA GLU A 257 -3.65 8.22 14.07
C GLU A 257 -4.24 8.51 12.68
N VAL A 258 -3.63 8.00 11.59
CA VAL A 258 -4.22 8.10 10.23
C VAL A 258 -5.61 7.49 10.21
N PHE A 259 -5.82 6.33 10.83
CA PHE A 259 -7.12 5.67 10.89
C PHE A 259 -8.15 6.49 11.66
N VAL A 260 -7.74 7.08 12.79
CA VAL A 260 -8.59 7.97 13.58
C VAL A 260 -8.99 9.21 12.75
N ARG A 261 -8.03 9.86 12.10
CA ARG A 261 -8.30 11.00 11.20
C ARG A 261 -9.25 10.63 10.06
N CYS A 262 -9.12 9.43 9.49
CA CYS A 262 -10.09 8.95 8.49
C CYS A 262 -11.48 8.70 9.09
N ALA A 263 -11.58 8.18 10.31
CA ALA A 263 -12.87 7.92 10.97
C ALA A 263 -13.60 9.21 11.38
N GLU A 264 -12.85 10.26 11.71
CA GLU A 264 -13.35 11.58 12.08
C GLU A 264 -13.66 12.48 10.89
N ALA A 265 -13.20 12.12 9.68
CA ALA A 265 -13.47 12.88 8.45
C ALA A 265 -14.84 12.55 7.87
N ASP A 266 -15.43 13.56 7.22
CA ASP A 266 -16.67 13.41 6.45
C ASP A 266 -16.46 12.76 5.10
N LEU A 267 -15.24 12.92 4.52
CA LEU A 267 -14.92 12.44 3.19
C LEU A 267 -13.41 12.16 3.03
N PHE A 268 -13.10 10.99 2.52
CA PHE A 268 -11.75 10.68 2.02
C PHE A 268 -11.69 10.90 0.50
N VAL A 269 -10.62 11.54 0.02
CA VAL A 269 -10.43 11.80 -1.41
C VAL A 269 -9.09 11.26 -1.89
N SER A 270 -9.10 10.44 -2.95
CA SER A 270 -7.90 10.00 -3.67
C SER A 270 -7.94 10.45 -5.13
N PRO A 271 -7.28 11.56 -5.49
CA PRO A 271 -7.26 12.09 -6.85
C PRO A 271 -6.15 11.49 -7.72
N SER A 272 -5.57 10.37 -7.32
CA SER A 272 -4.36 9.76 -7.89
C SER A 272 -4.45 9.57 -9.41
N ARG A 273 -3.32 9.75 -10.10
CA ARG A 273 -3.14 9.47 -11.53
C ARG A 273 -2.72 8.02 -11.78
N GLY A 274 -2.15 7.36 -10.78
CA GLY A 274 -1.67 5.98 -10.85
C GLY A 274 -1.55 5.36 -9.46
N GLU A 275 -1.80 4.06 -9.39
CA GLU A 275 -1.75 3.23 -8.18
C GLU A 275 -1.45 1.77 -8.57
N GLY A 276 -1.03 0.97 -7.59
CA GLY A 276 -1.10 -0.48 -7.71
C GLY A 276 -2.49 -1.00 -7.35
N LEU A 277 -2.72 -1.14 -6.06
CA LEU A 277 -4.05 -1.28 -5.42
C LEU A 277 -3.93 -0.57 -4.06
N PRO A 278 -4.54 0.63 -3.90
CA PRO A 278 -4.16 1.56 -2.84
C PRO A 278 -4.69 1.14 -1.47
N VAL A 279 -3.77 0.79 -0.57
CA VAL A 279 -4.08 0.39 0.81
C VAL A 279 -4.72 1.53 1.60
N ALA A 280 -4.28 2.78 1.40
CA ALA A 280 -4.85 3.93 2.09
C ALA A 280 -6.35 4.13 1.82
N VAL A 281 -6.83 3.82 0.60
CA VAL A 281 -8.26 3.83 0.28
C VAL A 281 -9.01 2.75 1.06
N MET A 282 -8.43 1.53 1.12
CA MET A 282 -9.03 0.41 1.87
C MET A 282 -9.08 0.70 3.38
N GLU A 283 -8.04 1.35 3.91
CA GLU A 283 -7.97 1.77 5.32
C GLU A 283 -9.00 2.86 5.64
N ALA A 284 -9.17 3.86 4.77
CA ALA A 284 -10.21 4.87 4.91
C ALA A 284 -11.61 4.26 4.87
N MET A 285 -11.88 3.35 3.93
CA MET A 285 -13.13 2.59 3.87
C MET A 285 -13.35 1.77 5.14
N ALA A 286 -12.33 1.08 5.63
CA ALA A 286 -12.38 0.28 6.86
C ALA A 286 -12.64 1.14 8.10
N SER A 287 -12.13 2.38 8.13
CA SER A 287 -12.42 3.38 9.17
C SER A 287 -13.86 3.87 9.12
N GLY A 288 -14.62 3.54 8.06
CA GLY A 288 -16.01 3.98 7.87
C GLY A 288 -16.13 5.36 7.24
N CYS A 289 -15.09 5.86 6.61
CA CYS A 289 -15.12 7.09 5.86
C CYS A 289 -15.70 6.85 4.45
N PRO A 290 -16.65 7.68 3.97
CA PRO A 290 -16.99 7.70 2.55
C PRO A 290 -15.78 8.06 1.69
N VAL A 291 -15.71 7.54 0.46
CA VAL A 291 -14.57 7.80 -0.42
C VAL A 291 -14.99 8.34 -1.78
N VAL A 292 -14.23 9.31 -2.33
CA VAL A 292 -14.29 9.76 -3.72
C VAL A 292 -12.94 9.49 -4.36
N LEU A 293 -12.94 8.83 -5.51
CA LEU A 293 -11.73 8.31 -6.14
C LEU A 293 -11.61 8.83 -7.59
N SER A 294 -10.38 8.99 -8.07
CA SER A 294 -10.14 9.22 -9.49
C SER A 294 -10.45 7.98 -10.32
N ASP A 295 -10.87 8.16 -11.58
CA ASP A 295 -11.24 7.09 -12.49
C ASP A 295 -10.01 6.43 -13.13
N ILE A 296 -9.27 5.65 -12.33
CA ILE A 296 -8.14 4.82 -12.75
C ILE A 296 -8.43 3.33 -12.55
N PRO A 297 -7.78 2.42 -13.30
CA PRO A 297 -8.07 0.99 -13.20
C PRO A 297 -8.04 0.41 -11.79
N PRO A 298 -7.08 0.72 -10.90
CA PRO A 298 -7.09 0.22 -9.52
C PRO A 298 -8.26 0.73 -8.68
N HIS A 299 -8.70 1.97 -8.89
CA HIS A 299 -9.88 2.51 -8.22
C HIS A 299 -11.18 1.88 -8.73
N ARG A 300 -11.27 1.62 -10.05
CA ARG A 300 -12.38 0.83 -10.63
C ARG A 300 -12.42 -0.58 -10.05
N GLU A 301 -11.26 -1.20 -9.79
CA GLU A 301 -11.18 -2.53 -9.14
C GLU A 301 -11.77 -2.48 -7.72
N ILE A 302 -11.47 -1.43 -6.94
CA ILE A 302 -12.04 -1.22 -5.60
C ILE A 302 -13.56 -0.99 -5.68
N ALA A 303 -14.01 -0.12 -6.58
CA ALA A 303 -15.41 0.27 -6.74
C ALA A 303 -16.24 -0.74 -7.56
N ALA A 304 -15.67 -1.87 -7.98
CA ALA A 304 -16.35 -2.82 -8.83
C ALA A 304 -17.66 -3.33 -8.20
N GLY A 305 -18.77 -3.20 -8.97
CA GLY A 305 -20.09 -3.72 -8.58
C GLY A 305 -20.80 -2.90 -7.48
N VAL A 306 -20.36 -1.68 -7.20
CA VAL A 306 -21.04 -0.74 -6.28
C VAL A 306 -21.22 0.63 -6.95
N ASP A 307 -22.23 1.36 -6.52
CA ASP A 307 -22.62 2.69 -7.05
C ASP A 307 -22.39 3.85 -6.06
N PHE A 308 -22.05 3.53 -4.82
CA PHE A 308 -21.87 4.51 -3.76
C PHE A 308 -20.44 5.07 -3.67
N ILE A 309 -19.50 4.59 -4.49
CA ILE A 309 -18.13 5.12 -4.61
C ILE A 309 -18.03 5.88 -5.93
N PRO A 310 -18.05 7.22 -5.92
CA PRO A 310 -17.90 8.02 -7.14
C PRO A 310 -16.48 7.87 -7.72
N LEU A 311 -16.43 7.75 -9.05
CA LEU A 311 -15.20 7.80 -9.82
C LEU A 311 -15.19 9.08 -10.68
N VAL A 312 -14.18 9.94 -10.48
CA VAL A 312 -14.05 11.21 -11.19
C VAL A 312 -12.90 11.16 -12.21
N PRO A 313 -13.03 11.82 -13.37
CA PRO A 313 -11.95 11.84 -14.35
C PRO A 313 -10.64 12.35 -13.75
N VAL A 314 -9.52 11.73 -14.12
CA VAL A 314 -8.18 12.08 -13.62
C VAL A 314 -7.85 13.54 -13.95
N GLY A 315 -7.49 14.34 -12.94
CA GLY A 315 -7.10 15.72 -13.07
C GLY A 315 -8.26 16.70 -13.30
N ASP A 316 -9.52 16.23 -13.34
CA ASP A 316 -10.70 17.10 -13.43
C ASP A 316 -11.10 17.61 -12.04
N SER A 317 -10.48 18.72 -11.64
CA SER A 317 -10.77 19.37 -10.35
C SER A 317 -12.22 19.87 -10.23
N ARG A 318 -12.90 20.19 -11.36
CA ARG A 318 -14.30 20.60 -11.34
C ARG A 318 -15.23 19.43 -11.07
N ALA A 319 -14.97 18.28 -11.70
CA ALA A 319 -15.72 17.06 -11.40
C ALA A 319 -15.52 16.64 -9.95
N LEU A 320 -14.28 16.72 -9.44
CA LEU A 320 -13.95 16.42 -8.06
C LEU A 320 -14.67 17.38 -7.09
N ALA A 321 -14.68 18.68 -7.38
CA ALA A 321 -15.41 19.67 -6.60
C ALA A 321 -16.91 19.35 -6.52
N ARG A 322 -17.55 19.01 -7.64
CA ARG A 322 -18.98 18.62 -7.65
C ARG A 322 -19.27 17.41 -6.75
N GLU A 323 -18.39 16.41 -6.73
CA GLU A 323 -18.60 15.27 -5.84
C GLU A 323 -18.37 15.63 -4.37
N ILE A 324 -17.39 16.49 -4.07
CA ILE A 324 -17.17 17.00 -2.71
C ILE A 324 -18.42 17.78 -2.25
N ASP A 325 -18.94 18.72 -3.06
CA ASP A 325 -20.17 19.47 -2.76
C ASP A 325 -21.36 18.53 -2.54
N ARG A 326 -21.50 17.50 -3.38
CA ARG A 326 -22.56 16.49 -3.20
C ARG A 326 -22.52 15.83 -1.83
N PHE A 327 -21.31 15.44 -1.34
CA PHE A 327 -21.17 14.87 0.01
C PHE A 327 -21.38 15.92 1.10
N LYS A 328 -20.96 17.17 0.88
CA LYS A 328 -21.15 18.28 1.80
C LYS A 328 -22.64 18.59 2.01
N ASP A 329 -23.44 18.54 0.94
CA ASP A 329 -24.88 18.77 0.96
C ASP A 329 -25.68 17.62 1.61
N MET A 330 -25.07 16.44 1.77
CA MET A 330 -25.71 15.31 2.47
C MET A 330 -25.79 15.59 3.97
N THR A 331 -26.81 15.07 4.62
CA THR A 331 -26.85 15.03 6.10
C THR A 331 -25.73 14.16 6.65
N SER A 332 -25.23 14.45 7.85
CA SER A 332 -24.21 13.64 8.51
C SER A 332 -24.60 12.16 8.65
N GLU A 333 -25.92 11.89 8.83
CA GLU A 333 -26.47 10.55 8.86
C GLU A 333 -26.36 9.83 7.51
N ALA A 334 -26.69 10.51 6.42
CA ALA A 334 -26.58 9.97 5.07
C ALA A 334 -25.09 9.67 4.70
N ARG A 335 -24.17 10.58 5.06
CA ARG A 335 -22.73 10.33 4.89
C ARG A 335 -22.26 9.10 5.67
N ARG A 336 -22.65 8.99 6.95
CA ARG A 336 -22.35 7.81 7.78
C ARG A 336 -22.90 6.52 7.19
N ALA A 337 -24.10 6.56 6.60
CA ALA A 337 -24.66 5.38 5.91
C ALA A 337 -23.80 4.95 4.71
N VAL A 338 -23.25 5.89 3.94
CA VAL A 338 -22.27 5.58 2.88
C VAL A 338 -20.97 5.01 3.49
N GLY A 339 -20.46 5.60 4.57
CA GLY A 339 -19.28 5.11 5.28
C GLY A 339 -19.43 3.67 5.77
N VAL A 340 -20.62 3.30 6.29
CA VAL A 340 -20.93 1.91 6.66
C VAL A 340 -20.85 0.97 5.45
N LYS A 341 -21.38 1.38 4.29
CA LYS A 341 -21.27 0.60 3.04
C LYS A 341 -19.81 0.43 2.63
N CYS A 342 -18.99 1.49 2.74
CA CYS A 342 -17.55 1.43 2.48
C CYS A 342 -16.85 0.43 3.42
N ARG A 343 -17.14 0.50 4.73
CA ARG A 343 -16.57 -0.44 5.71
C ARG A 343 -16.95 -1.88 5.42
N ASN A 344 -18.21 -2.15 5.13
CA ASN A 344 -18.67 -3.50 4.78
C ASN A 344 -17.95 -4.03 3.52
N LEU A 345 -17.81 -3.21 2.49
CA LEU A 345 -17.09 -3.56 1.28
C LEU A 345 -15.61 -3.88 1.56
N ALA A 346 -14.96 -3.08 2.43
CA ALA A 346 -13.58 -3.35 2.83
C ALA A 346 -13.47 -4.68 3.58
N GLN A 347 -14.39 -4.97 4.51
CA GLN A 347 -14.44 -6.23 5.24
C GLN A 347 -14.64 -7.44 4.32
N ASP A 348 -15.51 -7.31 3.34
CA ASP A 348 -15.81 -8.41 2.42
C ASP A 348 -14.66 -8.72 1.45
N ARG A 349 -13.85 -7.72 1.08
CA ARG A 349 -12.91 -7.88 -0.05
C ARG A 349 -11.44 -7.71 0.29
N PHE A 350 -11.11 -6.88 1.27
CA PHE A 350 -9.75 -6.36 1.47
C PHE A 350 -9.15 -6.68 2.84
N GLY A 351 -9.60 -7.75 3.49
CA GLY A 351 -9.02 -8.22 4.76
C GLY A 351 -7.69 -8.96 4.56
N LEU A 352 -6.75 -8.78 5.52
CA LEU A 352 -5.43 -9.43 5.50
C LEU A 352 -5.50 -10.95 5.40
N GLU A 353 -6.53 -11.60 5.95
CA GLU A 353 -6.67 -13.05 5.90
C GLU A 353 -6.71 -13.58 4.46
N ARG A 354 -7.44 -12.89 3.56
CA ARG A 354 -7.50 -13.24 2.14
C ARG A 354 -6.15 -13.07 1.45
N MET A 355 -5.48 -11.95 1.71
CA MET A 355 -4.15 -11.69 1.17
C MET A 355 -3.15 -12.75 1.64
N HIS A 356 -3.12 -13.04 2.94
CA HIS A 356 -2.22 -14.04 3.50
C HIS A 356 -2.51 -15.46 2.99
N ALA A 357 -3.78 -15.83 2.80
CA ALA A 357 -4.17 -17.11 2.19
C ALA A 357 -3.69 -17.19 0.73
N GLY A 358 -3.82 -16.09 -0.03
CA GLY A 358 -3.30 -15.99 -1.40
C GLY A 358 -1.78 -16.16 -1.46
N TYR A 359 -1.04 -15.49 -0.59
CA TYR A 359 0.41 -15.65 -0.51
C TYR A 359 0.82 -17.05 -0.03
N GLU A 360 0.10 -17.63 0.92
CA GLU A 360 0.34 -19.01 1.37
C GLU A 360 0.21 -20.01 0.21
N ALA A 361 -0.83 -19.86 -0.63
CA ALA A 361 -0.99 -20.68 -1.83
C ALA A 361 0.19 -20.52 -2.79
N VAL A 362 0.63 -19.27 -3.03
CA VAL A 362 1.81 -18.98 -3.88
C VAL A 362 3.08 -19.61 -3.31
N TYR A 363 3.30 -19.51 -2.00
CA TYR A 363 4.51 -20.05 -1.35
C TYR A 363 4.55 -21.59 -1.39
N ARG A 364 3.40 -22.24 -1.22
CA ARG A 364 3.30 -23.70 -1.33
C ARG A 364 3.55 -24.24 -2.74
N GLU A 365 3.35 -23.43 -3.79
CA GLU A 365 3.74 -23.81 -5.15
C GLU A 365 5.26 -23.92 -5.36
N LEU A 366 6.07 -23.49 -4.38
CA LEU A 366 7.55 -23.52 -4.44
C LEU A 366 8.17 -24.72 -3.72
N SER A 367 7.42 -25.32 -2.78
CA SER A 367 7.88 -26.44 -1.92
C SER A 367 7.78 -27.83 -2.59
#